data_806d7f34d1914beda64fe985b2a5f2bb
#
_entry.id   806d7f34d1914beda64fe985b2a5f2bb
#
_cell.length_a   1.000
_cell.length_b   1.000
_cell.length_c   1.000
_cell.angle_alpha   90.00
_cell.angle_beta   90.00
_cell.angle_gamma   90.00
#
_symmetry.space_group_name_H-M   'P 1'
#
loop_
_entity.id
_entity.type
_entity.pdbx_description
1 polymer ?
#
loop_
_entity_poly.entity_id
_entity_poly.type
_entity_poly.pdbx_seq_one_letter_code
_entity_poly.pdbx_strand_id
1 'polypeptide(L)'
;MLGLIQDLMQLSLGNPLLLIGAAFQLWMMVDALRREEWIWAACILFFSVFSAVFYYFMVYRQQGGAAGGFGLRGFELPGAADRRRIKELESRIHHLDKARDHSDLGDVYFSGGKLAKAEASYRRALERDPEDDDTVSHLGQCLLRQGKAAEAKPLLEKVLAGDPRHDFGYTLMALAEAQTALGEVDAALLNWKRVLENNSYPRARVQYAELLASRGMVDQAQAEIDEVLADQNHSPAFEKNRNAVWIRRAKKLESRL
;
A
#
# COMPACT_ATOMS: atom_id res chain seq x y z
N MET A 1 37.14 16.79 -45.52
CA MET A 1 35.73 16.42 -45.23
C MET A 1 35.32 15.10 -45.85
N LEU A 2 35.64 14.83 -47.14
CA LEU A 2 35.35 13.54 -47.80
C LEU A 2 36.11 12.35 -47.19
N GLY A 3 37.35 12.50 -46.74
CA GLY A 3 38.13 11.43 -46.07
C GLY A 3 37.56 10.99 -44.74
N LEU A 4 37.08 11.94 -43.91
CA LEU A 4 36.44 11.66 -42.61
C LEU A 4 35.12 10.88 -42.75
N ILE A 5 34.37 11.13 -43.83
CA ILE A 5 33.13 10.41 -44.13
C ILE A 5 33.45 8.97 -44.58
N GLN A 6 34.54 8.81 -45.39
CA GLN A 6 34.98 7.49 -45.82
C GLN A 6 35.53 6.65 -44.67
N ASP A 7 36.28 7.24 -43.75
CA ASP A 7 36.79 6.56 -42.56
C ASP A 7 35.66 6.18 -41.57
N LEU A 8 34.68 7.05 -41.40
CA LEU A 8 33.45 6.74 -40.60
C LEU A 8 32.62 5.63 -41.26
N MET A 9 32.49 5.63 -42.57
CA MET A 9 31.82 4.53 -43.28
C MET A 9 32.58 3.21 -43.19
N GLN A 10 33.90 3.19 -43.27
CA GLN A 10 34.66 1.98 -43.08
C GLN A 10 34.66 1.45 -41.66
N LEU A 11 34.68 2.33 -40.64
CA LEU A 11 34.51 1.94 -39.22
C LEU A 11 33.14 1.34 -38.97
N SER A 12 32.06 1.85 -39.61
CA SER A 12 30.72 1.33 -39.42
C SER A 12 30.48 -0.01 -40.14
N LEU A 13 31.07 -0.21 -41.31
CA LEU A 13 30.94 -1.44 -42.10
C LEU A 13 31.72 -2.63 -41.48
N GLY A 14 32.77 -2.37 -40.71
CA GLY A 14 33.56 -3.39 -40.01
C GLY A 14 33.00 -3.89 -38.69
N ASN A 15 32.00 -3.20 -38.13
CA ASN A 15 31.44 -3.61 -36.80
C ASN A 15 29.94 -3.93 -36.91
N PRO A 16 29.56 -5.23 -36.86
CA PRO A 16 28.18 -5.66 -37.06
C PRO A 16 27.22 -5.06 -36.01
N LEU A 17 27.69 -4.71 -34.83
CA LEU A 17 26.88 -4.07 -33.80
C LEU A 17 26.47 -2.64 -34.17
N LEU A 18 27.35 -1.89 -34.84
CA LEU A 18 27.05 -0.53 -35.32
C LEU A 18 26.03 -0.55 -36.45
N LEU A 19 26.11 -1.54 -37.34
CA LEU A 19 25.14 -1.72 -38.42
C LEU A 19 23.74 -2.07 -37.89
N ILE A 20 23.67 -2.95 -36.90
CA ILE A 20 22.40 -3.30 -36.21
C ILE A 20 21.82 -2.07 -35.53
N GLY A 21 22.64 -1.28 -34.84
CA GLY A 21 22.22 -0.04 -34.19
C GLY A 21 21.69 1.00 -35.18
N ALA A 22 22.36 1.20 -36.29
CA ALA A 22 21.95 2.12 -37.35
C ALA A 22 20.64 1.67 -38.03
N ALA A 23 20.51 0.36 -38.32
CA ALA A 23 19.28 -0.20 -38.89
C ALA A 23 18.08 -0.03 -37.93
N PHE A 24 18.30 -0.26 -36.64
CA PHE A 24 17.30 -0.06 -35.60
C PHE A 24 16.90 1.42 -35.49
N GLN A 25 17.86 2.35 -35.50
CA GLN A 25 17.63 3.77 -35.47
C GLN A 25 16.79 4.25 -36.67
N LEU A 26 17.16 3.79 -37.90
CA LEU A 26 16.39 4.10 -39.10
C LEU A 26 14.96 3.57 -39.03
N TRP A 27 14.79 2.36 -38.58
CA TRP A 27 13.46 1.76 -38.41
C TRP A 27 12.59 2.59 -37.44
N MET A 28 13.10 2.94 -36.27
CA MET A 28 12.36 3.77 -35.28
C MET A 28 12.07 5.16 -35.80
N MET A 29 12.98 5.75 -36.59
CA MET A 29 12.77 7.05 -37.23
C MET A 29 11.65 6.99 -38.27
N VAL A 30 11.62 5.95 -39.11
CA VAL A 30 10.55 5.74 -40.10
C VAL A 30 9.19 5.52 -39.40
N ASP A 31 9.18 4.78 -38.30
CA ASP A 31 7.96 4.57 -37.52
C ASP A 31 7.45 5.86 -36.87
N ALA A 32 8.35 6.67 -36.30
CA ALA A 32 8.00 7.99 -35.74
C ALA A 32 7.44 8.94 -36.79
N LEU A 33 8.03 8.98 -38.00
CA LEU A 33 7.54 9.79 -39.12
C LEU A 33 6.16 9.31 -39.63
N ARG A 34 5.93 7.99 -39.72
CA ARG A 34 4.63 7.42 -40.11
C ARG A 34 3.51 7.73 -39.11
N ARG A 35 3.85 7.94 -37.85
CA ARG A 35 2.92 8.28 -36.77
C ARG A 35 2.74 9.76 -36.53
N GLU A 36 3.39 10.60 -37.37
CA GLU A 36 3.38 12.07 -37.24
C GLU A 36 3.97 12.59 -35.90
N GLU A 37 4.81 11.77 -35.26
CA GLU A 37 5.49 12.09 -34.02
C GLU A 37 6.80 12.86 -34.27
N TRP A 38 6.67 14.09 -34.81
CA TRP A 38 7.79 14.91 -35.27
C TRP A 38 8.85 15.20 -34.22
N ILE A 39 8.43 15.34 -32.95
CA ILE A 39 9.35 15.58 -31.82
C ILE A 39 10.27 14.37 -31.63
N TRP A 40 9.70 13.16 -31.68
CA TRP A 40 10.48 11.93 -31.55
C TRP A 40 11.38 11.68 -32.75
N ALA A 41 10.91 11.98 -33.94
CA ALA A 41 11.73 11.89 -35.15
C ALA A 41 12.96 12.81 -35.06
N ALA A 42 12.78 14.06 -34.59
CA ALA A 42 13.88 14.99 -34.34
C ALA A 42 14.82 14.46 -33.23
N CYS A 43 14.30 13.96 -32.11
CA CYS A 43 15.11 13.38 -31.04
C CYS A 43 15.96 12.20 -31.53
N ILE A 44 15.39 11.30 -32.35
CA ILE A 44 16.11 10.14 -32.91
C ILE A 44 17.22 10.59 -33.87
N LEU A 45 16.98 11.66 -34.63
CA LEU A 45 17.95 12.23 -35.53
C LEU A 45 19.15 12.86 -34.81
N PHE A 46 18.91 13.62 -33.74
CA PHE A 46 19.94 14.38 -33.03
C PHE A 46 20.65 13.59 -31.93
N PHE A 47 19.95 12.69 -31.22
CA PHE A 47 20.49 11.96 -30.05
C PHE A 47 20.80 10.47 -30.31
N SER A 48 20.78 10.03 -31.58
CA SER A 48 21.27 8.70 -32.02
C SER A 48 20.47 7.49 -31.42
N VAL A 49 21.15 6.36 -31.30
CA VAL A 49 20.57 5.05 -30.91
C VAL A 49 19.87 5.11 -29.53
N PHE A 50 20.33 5.93 -28.61
CA PHE A 50 19.72 6.05 -27.29
C PHE A 50 18.27 6.58 -27.36
N SER A 51 18.00 7.59 -28.18
CA SER A 51 16.65 8.10 -28.36
C SER A 51 15.76 7.13 -29.15
N ALA A 52 16.32 6.34 -30.07
CA ALA A 52 15.61 5.27 -30.76
C ALA A 52 15.18 4.16 -29.78
N VAL A 53 16.03 3.78 -28.83
CA VAL A 53 15.70 2.84 -27.75
C VAL A 53 14.61 3.41 -26.84
N PHE A 54 14.72 4.68 -26.45
CA PHE A 54 13.70 5.36 -25.67
C PHE A 54 12.34 5.42 -26.39
N TYR A 55 12.35 5.78 -27.68
CA TYR A 55 11.15 5.77 -28.52
C TYR A 55 10.53 4.38 -28.64
N TYR A 56 11.35 3.33 -28.82
CA TYR A 56 10.87 1.95 -28.85
C TYR A 56 10.11 1.57 -27.58
N PHE A 57 10.65 1.87 -26.40
CA PHE A 57 10.00 1.53 -25.14
C PHE A 57 8.79 2.44 -24.82
N MET A 58 8.86 3.72 -25.17
CA MET A 58 7.83 4.69 -24.80
C MET A 58 6.65 4.75 -25.77
N VAL A 59 6.90 4.57 -27.07
CA VAL A 59 5.88 4.78 -28.11
C VAL A 59 5.62 3.50 -28.92
N TYR A 60 6.64 2.93 -29.51
CA TYR A 60 6.49 1.81 -30.43
C TYR A 60 5.89 0.57 -29.75
N ARG A 61 6.40 0.17 -28.60
CA ARG A 61 5.94 -1.01 -27.86
C ARG A 61 4.54 -0.83 -27.26
N GLN A 62 4.10 0.39 -27.00
CA GLN A 62 2.79 0.68 -26.39
C GLN A 62 1.63 0.59 -27.39
N GLN A 63 1.89 0.77 -28.67
CA GLN A 63 0.86 0.81 -29.72
C GLN A 63 0.77 -0.48 -30.54
N GLY A 64 1.71 -1.41 -30.41
CA GLY A 64 1.70 -2.73 -31.02
C GLY A 64 1.08 -3.75 -30.06
N GLY A 65 -0.20 -4.07 -30.26
CA GLY A 65 -1.12 -4.89 -29.50
C GLY A 65 -0.59 -5.98 -28.59
N ALA A 66 -1.29 -6.18 -27.49
CA ALA A 66 -1.35 -7.37 -26.63
C ALA A 66 -0.05 -7.80 -25.92
N ALA A 67 0.64 -6.89 -25.23
CA ALA A 67 1.49 -7.24 -24.08
C ALA A 67 1.65 -6.02 -23.18
N GLY A 68 1.21 -6.15 -21.93
CA GLY A 68 1.12 -5.16 -20.86
C GLY A 68 2.11 -4.00 -20.92
N GLY A 69 1.55 -2.80 -21.04
CA GLY A 69 2.30 -1.57 -21.17
C GLY A 69 3.29 -1.32 -20.04
N PHE A 70 4.55 -1.20 -20.41
CA PHE A 70 5.53 -0.45 -19.65
C PHE A 70 5.46 1.02 -20.10
N GLY A 71 4.27 1.60 -20.05
CA GLY A 71 4.08 3.02 -20.27
C GLY A 71 4.28 3.77 -18.96
N LEU A 72 4.80 4.98 -19.02
CA LEU A 72 4.81 5.92 -17.89
C LEU A 72 3.42 6.14 -17.25
N ARG A 73 2.34 5.67 -17.87
CA ARG A 73 1.01 5.55 -17.27
C ARG A 73 0.94 4.59 -16.08
N GLY A 74 1.90 3.64 -15.95
CA GLY A 74 2.03 2.73 -14.81
C GLY A 74 3.15 3.10 -13.84
N PHE A 75 3.98 4.08 -14.15
CA PHE A 75 4.99 4.59 -13.23
C PHE A 75 4.40 5.75 -12.42
N GLU A 76 3.44 5.44 -11.58
CA GLU A 76 3.04 6.38 -10.53
C GLU A 76 4.15 6.41 -9.49
N LEU A 77 4.73 7.59 -9.30
CA LEU A 77 5.64 7.83 -8.18
C LEU A 77 4.96 7.38 -6.87
N PRO A 78 5.66 6.69 -5.97
CA PRO A 78 5.07 6.28 -4.71
C PRO A 78 4.33 7.45 -4.04
N GLY A 79 3.06 7.23 -3.68
CA GLY A 79 2.18 8.25 -3.10
C GLY A 79 1.63 9.30 -4.08
N ALA A 80 1.76 9.14 -5.40
CA ALA A 80 1.14 10.06 -6.37
C ALA A 80 -0.39 9.93 -6.39
N ALA A 81 -0.90 8.70 -6.27
CA ALA A 81 -2.33 8.43 -6.14
C ALA A 81 -2.90 9.09 -4.88
N ASP A 82 -2.21 8.94 -3.74
CA ASP A 82 -2.61 9.57 -2.48
C ASP A 82 -2.62 11.09 -2.59
N ARG A 83 -1.60 11.69 -3.21
CA ARG A 83 -1.56 13.16 -3.42
C ARG A 83 -2.71 13.65 -4.28
N ARG A 84 -3.08 12.91 -5.35
CA ARG A 84 -4.25 13.24 -6.18
C ARG A 84 -5.54 13.13 -5.37
N ARG A 85 -5.69 12.03 -4.61
CA ARG A 85 -6.87 11.81 -3.78
C ARG A 85 -7.02 12.88 -2.70
N ILE A 86 -5.92 13.25 -2.02
CA ILE A 86 -5.91 14.34 -1.04
C ILE A 86 -6.40 15.64 -1.68
N LYS A 87 -5.83 16.04 -2.83
CA LYS A 87 -6.22 17.29 -3.53
C LYS A 87 -7.68 17.28 -3.95
N GLU A 88 -8.19 16.15 -4.43
CA GLU A 88 -9.60 15.98 -4.78
C GLU A 88 -10.51 16.15 -3.56
N LEU A 89 -10.17 15.47 -2.44
CA LEU A 89 -10.94 15.57 -1.20
C LEU A 89 -10.90 16.97 -0.60
N GLU A 90 -9.74 17.63 -0.59
CA GLU A 90 -9.60 19.02 -0.13
C GLU A 90 -10.46 19.98 -0.98
N SER A 91 -10.53 19.77 -2.31
CA SER A 91 -11.42 20.54 -3.18
C SER A 91 -12.90 20.29 -2.86
N ARG A 92 -13.30 19.03 -2.63
CA ARG A 92 -14.69 18.69 -2.25
C ARG A 92 -15.07 19.28 -0.91
N ILE A 93 -14.18 19.20 0.08
CA ILE A 93 -14.35 19.82 1.40
C ILE A 93 -14.52 21.34 1.27
N HIS A 94 -13.70 21.99 0.44
CA HIS A 94 -13.81 23.43 0.22
C HIS A 94 -15.20 23.84 -0.34
N HIS A 95 -15.80 23.01 -1.19
CA HIS A 95 -17.09 23.33 -1.83
C HIS A 95 -18.31 22.81 -1.06
N LEU A 96 -18.22 21.67 -0.41
CA LEU A 96 -19.38 20.96 0.12
C LEU A 96 -19.31 20.70 1.64
N ASP A 97 -18.12 20.69 2.22
CA ASP A 97 -17.81 20.50 3.65
C ASP A 97 -18.57 19.34 4.33
N LYS A 98 -18.65 18.18 3.65
CA LYS A 98 -19.38 17.01 4.16
C LYS A 98 -18.53 16.19 5.12
N ALA A 99 -19.16 15.62 6.15
CA ALA A 99 -18.53 14.72 7.12
C ALA A 99 -17.75 13.59 6.44
N ARG A 100 -18.37 12.92 5.47
CA ARG A 100 -17.76 11.82 4.71
C ARG A 100 -16.45 12.21 3.99
N ASP A 101 -16.39 13.42 3.41
CA ASP A 101 -15.17 13.85 2.70
C ASP A 101 -14.01 14.08 3.68
N HIS A 102 -14.30 14.54 4.91
CA HIS A 102 -13.31 14.63 5.99
C HIS A 102 -12.88 13.25 6.48
N SER A 103 -13.81 12.30 6.62
CA SER A 103 -13.50 10.91 7.02
C SER A 103 -12.62 10.24 5.96
N ASP A 104 -13.00 10.31 4.68
CA ASP A 104 -12.20 9.79 3.55
C ASP A 104 -10.78 10.40 3.52
N LEU A 105 -10.65 11.70 3.82
CA LEU A 105 -9.35 12.37 3.91
C LEU A 105 -8.53 11.84 5.09
N GLY A 106 -9.18 11.57 6.21
CA GLY A 106 -8.60 10.90 7.36
C GLY A 106 -8.01 9.54 7.00
N ASP A 107 -8.75 8.72 6.25
CA ASP A 107 -8.33 7.38 5.81
C ASP A 107 -7.09 7.44 4.91
N VAL A 108 -7.03 8.42 3.99
CA VAL A 108 -5.85 8.61 3.13
C VAL A 108 -4.63 9.03 3.97
N TYR A 109 -4.80 9.90 4.96
CA TYR A 109 -3.71 10.27 5.86
C TYR A 109 -3.30 9.13 6.79
N PHE A 110 -4.26 8.33 7.28
CA PHE A 110 -4.02 7.19 8.14
C PHE A 110 -3.21 6.09 7.43
N SER A 111 -3.61 5.71 6.22
CA SER A 111 -2.90 4.74 5.39
C SER A 111 -1.48 5.21 5.04
N GLY A 112 -1.31 6.51 4.80
CA GLY A 112 -0.01 7.15 4.57
C GLY A 112 0.83 7.38 5.85
N GLY A 113 0.38 6.92 7.03
CA GLY A 113 1.08 7.07 8.30
C GLY A 113 1.12 8.49 8.86
N LYS A 114 0.36 9.42 8.28
CA LYS A 114 0.26 10.84 8.73
C LYS A 114 -0.77 10.99 9.85
N LEU A 115 -0.53 10.30 10.97
CA LEU A 115 -1.52 10.08 12.02
C LEU A 115 -2.10 11.37 12.61
N ALA A 116 -1.31 12.43 12.83
CA ALA A 116 -1.83 13.70 13.33
C ALA A 116 -2.79 14.40 12.35
N LYS A 117 -2.54 14.26 11.02
CA LYS A 117 -3.47 14.78 10.01
C LYS A 117 -4.73 13.94 9.92
N ALA A 118 -4.60 12.61 10.03
CA ALA A 118 -5.73 11.70 10.07
C ALA A 118 -6.65 12.03 11.26
N GLU A 119 -6.10 12.14 12.46
CA GLU A 119 -6.86 12.53 13.66
C GLU A 119 -7.61 13.84 13.47
N ALA A 120 -6.94 14.89 12.95
CA ALA A 120 -7.59 16.18 12.70
C ALA A 120 -8.74 16.06 11.69
N SER A 121 -8.59 15.24 10.66
CA SER A 121 -9.62 15.02 9.65
C SER A 121 -10.82 14.26 10.22
N TYR A 122 -10.59 13.18 10.98
CA TYR A 122 -11.67 12.43 11.64
C TYR A 122 -12.43 13.29 12.66
N ARG A 123 -11.73 14.10 13.47
CA ARG A 123 -12.39 15.03 14.39
C ARG A 123 -13.29 16.03 13.67
N ARG A 124 -12.84 16.57 12.52
CA ARG A 124 -13.66 17.44 11.68
C ARG A 124 -14.87 16.73 11.08
N ALA A 125 -14.74 15.46 10.71
CA ALA A 125 -15.87 14.66 10.27
C ALA A 125 -16.90 14.52 11.37
N LEU A 126 -16.48 14.20 12.61
CA LEU A 126 -17.35 14.04 13.77
C LEU A 126 -17.97 15.36 14.29
N GLU A 127 -17.37 16.52 13.98
CA GLU A 127 -18.03 17.82 14.21
C GLU A 127 -19.29 18.00 13.35
N ARG A 128 -19.37 17.32 12.21
CA ARG A 128 -20.49 17.39 11.25
C ARG A 128 -21.47 16.24 11.38
N ASP A 129 -20.96 15.08 11.74
CA ASP A 129 -21.74 13.87 12.01
C ASP A 129 -21.17 13.13 13.23
N PRO A 130 -21.64 13.48 14.44
CA PRO A 130 -21.12 12.91 15.70
C PRO A 130 -21.48 11.43 15.93
N GLU A 131 -22.46 10.91 15.17
CA GLU A 131 -22.98 9.55 15.34
C GLU A 131 -22.49 8.59 14.25
N ASP A 132 -21.54 9.01 13.41
CA ASP A 132 -20.90 8.13 12.42
C ASP A 132 -19.92 7.16 13.10
N ASP A 133 -20.40 5.95 13.41
CA ASP A 133 -19.66 4.91 14.09
C ASP A 133 -18.40 4.48 13.33
N ASP A 134 -18.42 4.50 11.98
CA ASP A 134 -17.23 4.22 11.18
C ASP A 134 -16.12 5.24 11.48
N THR A 135 -16.45 6.53 11.45
CA THR A 135 -15.48 7.59 11.74
C THR A 135 -15.02 7.56 13.20
N VAL A 136 -15.90 7.24 14.16
CA VAL A 136 -15.54 7.07 15.59
C VAL A 136 -14.53 5.92 15.72
N SER A 137 -14.78 4.77 15.08
CA SER A 137 -13.88 3.63 15.08
C SER A 137 -12.52 3.96 14.46
N HIS A 138 -12.51 4.62 13.29
CA HIS A 138 -11.28 5.05 12.63
C HIS A 138 -10.46 6.04 13.46
N LEU A 139 -11.12 6.97 14.16
CA LEU A 139 -10.45 7.85 15.11
C LEU A 139 -9.83 7.07 16.26
N GLY A 140 -10.56 6.12 16.84
CA GLY A 140 -10.05 5.23 17.89
C GLY A 140 -8.81 4.45 17.45
N GLN A 141 -8.85 3.85 16.26
CA GLN A 141 -7.71 3.15 15.67
C GLN A 141 -6.53 4.10 15.40
N CYS A 142 -6.80 5.34 14.96
CA CYS A 142 -5.79 6.35 14.72
C CYS A 142 -5.08 6.76 16.03
N LEU A 143 -5.83 7.00 17.08
CA LEU A 143 -5.31 7.32 18.40
C LEU A 143 -4.47 6.17 18.98
N LEU A 144 -4.95 4.94 18.82
CA LEU A 144 -4.20 3.75 19.24
C LEU A 144 -2.84 3.66 18.55
N ARG A 145 -2.78 3.89 17.22
CA ARG A 145 -1.50 3.93 16.49
C ARG A 145 -0.57 5.07 16.90
N GLN A 146 -1.11 6.13 17.52
CA GLN A 146 -0.33 7.21 18.12
C GLN A 146 0.12 6.90 19.57
N GLY A 147 -0.22 5.73 20.12
CA GLY A 147 0.04 5.36 21.50
C GLY A 147 -0.92 5.97 22.52
N LYS A 148 -2.01 6.59 22.07
CA LYS A 148 -3.03 7.23 22.90
C LYS A 148 -4.15 6.24 23.28
N ALA A 149 -3.79 5.08 23.84
CA ALA A 149 -4.72 4.01 24.13
C ALA A 149 -5.85 4.42 25.07
N ALA A 150 -5.58 5.29 26.05
CA ALA A 150 -6.57 5.80 27.00
C ALA A 150 -7.66 6.66 26.33
N GLU A 151 -7.31 7.39 25.26
CA GLU A 151 -8.29 8.16 24.49
C GLU A 151 -9.03 7.28 23.48
N ALA A 152 -8.38 6.27 22.92
CA ALA A 152 -8.95 5.37 21.93
C ALA A 152 -10.03 4.46 22.52
N LYS A 153 -9.79 3.90 23.71
CA LYS A 153 -10.67 2.91 24.36
C LYS A 153 -12.13 3.34 24.43
N PRO A 154 -12.49 4.50 25.01
CA PRO A 154 -13.91 4.88 25.15
C PRO A 154 -14.62 5.06 23.81
N LEU A 155 -13.92 5.47 22.74
CA LEU A 155 -14.47 5.59 21.40
C LEU A 155 -14.82 4.21 20.82
N LEU A 156 -13.92 3.26 20.95
CA LEU A 156 -14.11 1.89 20.48
C LEU A 156 -15.20 1.16 21.26
N GLU A 157 -15.29 1.39 22.58
CA GLU A 157 -16.36 0.87 23.43
C GLU A 157 -17.73 1.43 23.05
N LYS A 158 -17.83 2.73 22.72
CA LYS A 158 -19.07 3.36 22.24
C LYS A 158 -19.60 2.64 20.99
N VAL A 159 -18.75 2.44 20.00
CA VAL A 159 -19.12 1.77 18.73
C VAL A 159 -19.57 0.33 18.99
N LEU A 160 -18.80 -0.43 19.78
CA LEU A 160 -19.10 -1.84 20.07
C LEU A 160 -20.34 -2.04 20.98
N ALA A 161 -20.77 -1.02 21.70
CA ALA A 161 -22.03 -1.04 22.44
C ALA A 161 -23.24 -1.02 21.48
N GLY A 162 -23.12 -0.33 20.32
CA GLY A 162 -24.13 -0.30 19.27
C GLY A 162 -24.06 -1.53 18.36
N ASP A 163 -22.88 -1.85 17.85
CA ASP A 163 -22.63 -3.03 17.00
C ASP A 163 -21.41 -3.83 17.47
N PRO A 164 -21.61 -4.94 18.18
CA PRO A 164 -20.51 -5.79 18.68
C PRO A 164 -19.66 -6.45 17.58
N ARG A 165 -20.11 -6.44 16.31
CA ARG A 165 -19.40 -7.00 15.16
C ARG A 165 -18.98 -5.94 14.15
N HIS A 166 -19.00 -4.68 14.57
CA HIS A 166 -18.61 -3.56 13.72
C HIS A 166 -17.29 -3.80 12.99
N ASP A 167 -17.29 -3.45 11.70
CA ASP A 167 -16.14 -3.56 10.80
C ASP A 167 -15.49 -4.97 10.83
N PHE A 168 -16.33 -6.00 10.70
CA PHE A 168 -15.88 -7.41 10.68
C PHE A 168 -14.96 -7.79 11.86
N GLY A 169 -15.08 -7.11 13.00
CA GLY A 169 -14.29 -7.34 14.21
C GLY A 169 -12.98 -6.52 14.27
N TYR A 170 -12.67 -5.66 13.31
CA TYR A 170 -11.49 -4.79 13.41
C TYR A 170 -11.60 -3.79 14.56
N THR A 171 -12.81 -3.27 14.85
CA THR A 171 -13.06 -2.41 16.00
C THR A 171 -12.84 -3.14 17.33
N LEU A 172 -13.30 -4.39 17.44
CA LEU A 172 -13.07 -5.22 18.62
C LEU A 172 -11.57 -5.57 18.78
N MET A 173 -10.88 -5.82 17.68
CA MET A 173 -9.43 -6.04 17.68
C MET A 173 -8.67 -4.79 18.17
N ALA A 174 -9.09 -3.60 17.73
CA ALA A 174 -8.51 -2.34 18.20
C ALA A 174 -8.77 -2.10 19.68
N LEU A 175 -9.96 -2.45 20.19
CA LEU A 175 -10.25 -2.39 21.62
C LEU A 175 -9.36 -3.34 22.43
N ALA A 176 -9.17 -4.57 21.98
CA ALA A 176 -8.28 -5.53 22.64
C ALA A 176 -6.81 -5.05 22.64
N GLU A 177 -6.36 -4.39 21.57
CA GLU A 177 -5.04 -3.75 21.51
C GLU A 177 -4.93 -2.58 22.51
N ALA A 178 -5.95 -1.73 22.59
CA ALA A 178 -5.99 -0.62 23.54
C ALA A 178 -5.92 -1.13 24.99
N GLN A 179 -6.72 -2.14 25.33
CA GLN A 179 -6.71 -2.76 26.65
C GLN A 179 -5.36 -3.43 26.97
N THR A 180 -4.75 -4.09 25.99
CA THR A 180 -3.41 -4.64 26.15
C THR A 180 -2.38 -3.56 26.47
N ALA A 181 -2.44 -2.42 25.76
CA ALA A 181 -1.56 -1.29 25.98
C ALA A 181 -1.78 -0.59 27.34
N LEU A 182 -3.00 -0.64 27.87
CA LEU A 182 -3.37 -0.10 29.18
C LEU A 182 -3.10 -1.09 30.34
N GLY A 183 -2.69 -2.31 30.04
CA GLY A 183 -2.47 -3.36 31.05
C GLY A 183 -3.76 -4.00 31.59
N GLU A 184 -4.89 -3.79 30.92
CA GLU A 184 -6.18 -4.40 31.24
C GLU A 184 -6.25 -5.83 30.72
N VAL A 185 -5.36 -6.69 31.23
CA VAL A 185 -5.03 -7.99 30.63
C VAL A 185 -6.22 -8.93 30.50
N ASP A 186 -7.05 -9.04 31.55
CA ASP A 186 -8.16 -10.00 31.55
C ASP A 186 -9.25 -9.58 30.53
N ALA A 187 -9.54 -8.28 30.42
CA ALA A 187 -10.44 -7.75 29.41
C ALA A 187 -9.88 -7.93 27.99
N ALA A 188 -8.57 -7.68 27.82
CA ALA A 188 -7.89 -7.88 26.54
C ALA A 188 -7.93 -9.35 26.10
N LEU A 189 -7.63 -10.31 27.00
CA LEU A 189 -7.70 -11.75 26.69
C LEU A 189 -9.11 -12.15 26.26
N LEU A 190 -10.13 -11.69 26.96
CA LEU A 190 -11.53 -11.96 26.62
C LEU A 190 -11.85 -11.43 25.21
N ASN A 191 -11.49 -10.17 24.92
CA ASN A 191 -11.80 -9.58 23.62
C ASN A 191 -10.97 -10.18 22.48
N TRP A 192 -9.70 -10.53 22.70
CA TRP A 192 -8.92 -11.29 21.72
C TRP A 192 -9.57 -12.63 21.37
N LYS A 193 -10.02 -13.36 22.38
CA LYS A 193 -10.73 -14.64 22.18
C LYS A 193 -12.00 -14.43 21.35
N ARG A 194 -12.83 -13.41 21.68
CA ARG A 194 -14.05 -13.07 20.91
C ARG A 194 -13.75 -12.71 19.46
N VAL A 195 -12.64 -12.01 19.17
CA VAL A 195 -12.20 -11.75 17.79
C VAL A 195 -11.96 -13.07 17.07
N LEU A 196 -11.26 -14.01 17.69
CA LEU A 196 -10.86 -15.27 17.08
C LEU A 196 -12.01 -16.29 16.96
N GLU A 197 -13.08 -16.17 17.72
CA GLU A 197 -14.29 -17.00 17.58
C GLU A 197 -14.96 -16.84 16.19
N ASN A 198 -14.81 -15.66 15.57
CA ASN A 198 -15.49 -15.33 14.32
C ASN A 198 -14.52 -15.03 13.16
N ASN A 199 -13.22 -14.94 13.43
CA ASN A 199 -12.24 -14.46 12.44
C ASN A 199 -10.89 -15.18 12.61
N SER A 200 -10.27 -15.54 11.47
CA SER A 200 -8.91 -16.12 11.43
C SER A 200 -7.87 -15.07 11.03
N TYR A 201 -7.78 -13.96 11.77
CA TYR A 201 -6.78 -12.93 11.49
C TYR A 201 -5.41 -13.30 12.10
N PRO A 202 -4.35 -13.54 11.30
CA PRO A 202 -3.02 -13.84 11.83
C PRO A 202 -2.50 -12.77 12.80
N ARG A 203 -2.86 -11.49 12.55
CA ARG A 203 -2.55 -10.38 13.45
C ARG A 203 -3.15 -10.59 14.83
N ALA A 204 -4.44 -10.90 14.91
CA ALA A 204 -5.15 -11.08 16.17
C ALA A 204 -4.59 -12.26 16.94
N ARG A 205 -4.36 -13.39 16.26
CA ARG A 205 -3.85 -14.63 16.87
C ARG A 205 -2.46 -14.44 17.46
N VAL A 206 -1.56 -13.78 16.71
CA VAL A 206 -0.20 -13.50 17.21
C VAL A 206 -0.22 -12.56 18.42
N GLN A 207 -1.04 -11.51 18.41
CA GLN A 207 -1.12 -10.59 19.56
C GLN A 207 -1.77 -11.25 20.78
N TYR A 208 -2.76 -12.11 20.57
CA TYR A 208 -3.34 -12.93 21.63
C TYR A 208 -2.30 -13.90 22.22
N ALA A 209 -1.55 -14.60 21.39
CA ALA A 209 -0.46 -15.48 21.83
C ALA A 209 0.62 -14.73 22.62
N GLU A 210 1.02 -13.53 22.17
CA GLU A 210 1.98 -12.69 22.89
C GLU A 210 1.46 -12.32 24.31
N LEU A 211 0.17 -12.00 24.41
CA LEU A 211 -0.46 -11.67 25.69
C LEU A 211 -0.55 -12.91 26.61
N LEU A 212 -0.94 -14.09 26.07
CA LEU A 212 -0.94 -15.36 26.79
C LEU A 212 0.45 -15.70 27.32
N ALA A 213 1.48 -15.59 26.47
CA ALA A 213 2.87 -15.85 26.85
C ALA A 213 3.33 -14.92 27.98
N SER A 214 2.95 -13.64 27.93
CA SER A 214 3.27 -12.66 28.98
C SER A 214 2.67 -13.01 30.34
N ARG A 215 1.60 -13.83 30.34
CA ARG A 215 0.92 -14.32 31.54
C ARG A 215 1.39 -15.73 31.96
N GLY A 216 2.39 -16.28 31.29
CA GLY A 216 2.90 -17.62 31.57
C GLY A 216 2.01 -18.76 31.05
N MET A 217 1.01 -18.46 30.22
CA MET A 217 0.13 -19.46 29.60
C MET A 217 0.79 -20.02 28.33
N VAL A 218 1.95 -20.66 28.51
CA VAL A 218 2.85 -21.06 27.40
C VAL A 218 2.18 -22.05 26.46
N ASP A 219 1.50 -23.07 26.98
CA ASP A 219 0.86 -24.10 26.14
C ASP A 219 -0.25 -23.50 25.24
N GLN A 220 -1.02 -22.56 25.78
CA GLN A 220 -2.06 -21.87 25.00
C GLN A 220 -1.44 -20.93 23.95
N ALA A 221 -0.38 -20.21 24.31
CA ALA A 221 0.34 -19.36 23.38
C ALA A 221 0.92 -20.17 22.23
N GLN A 222 1.51 -21.35 22.53
CA GLN A 222 2.06 -22.24 21.52
C GLN A 222 0.97 -22.75 20.57
N ALA A 223 -0.19 -23.16 21.08
CA ALA A 223 -1.30 -23.62 20.24
C ALA A 223 -1.76 -22.57 19.24
N GLU A 224 -1.86 -21.30 19.66
CA GLU A 224 -2.23 -20.19 18.77
C GLU A 224 -1.16 -19.90 17.70
N ILE A 225 0.12 -20.06 18.05
CA ILE A 225 1.23 -19.90 17.09
C ILE A 225 1.25 -21.03 16.07
N ASP A 226 1.08 -22.27 16.51
CA ASP A 226 1.04 -23.45 15.63
C ASP A 226 -0.07 -23.30 14.57
N GLU A 227 -1.24 -22.81 14.97
CA GLU A 227 -2.35 -22.55 14.05
C GLU A 227 -2.02 -21.47 13.01
N VAL A 228 -1.40 -20.35 13.42
CA VAL A 228 -0.95 -19.30 12.48
C VAL A 228 0.05 -19.86 11.47
N LEU A 229 1.00 -20.67 11.92
CA LEU A 229 2.04 -21.21 11.06
C LEU A 229 1.50 -22.31 10.13
N ALA A 230 0.52 -23.11 10.60
CA ALA A 230 -0.18 -24.08 9.76
C ALA A 230 -0.98 -23.41 8.64
N ASP A 231 -1.78 -22.39 8.96
CA ASP A 231 -2.57 -21.62 7.98
C ASP A 231 -1.69 -20.98 6.91
N GLN A 232 -0.51 -20.49 7.29
CA GLN A 232 0.46 -19.91 6.35
C GLN A 232 0.85 -20.89 5.24
N ASN A 233 0.98 -22.18 5.52
CA ASN A 233 1.42 -23.17 4.52
C ASN A 233 0.39 -23.30 3.39
N HIS A 234 -0.88 -23.13 3.70
CA HIS A 234 -2.00 -23.26 2.77
C HIS A 234 -2.42 -21.93 2.12
N SER A 235 -1.92 -20.79 2.62
CA SER A 235 -2.29 -19.46 2.11
C SER A 235 -1.71 -19.16 0.73
N PRO A 236 -2.46 -18.45 -0.15
CA PRO A 236 -1.95 -17.95 -1.43
C PRO A 236 -0.77 -16.97 -1.26
N ALA A 237 0.06 -16.81 -2.31
CA ALA A 237 1.28 -15.99 -2.25
C ALA A 237 1.01 -14.52 -1.86
N PHE A 238 -0.10 -13.92 -2.29
CA PHE A 238 -0.45 -12.55 -1.94
C PHE A 238 -0.78 -12.38 -0.45
N GLU A 239 -1.43 -13.37 0.16
CA GLU A 239 -1.70 -13.39 1.61
C GLU A 239 -0.43 -13.61 2.41
N LYS A 240 0.45 -14.51 1.95
CA LYS A 240 1.77 -14.72 2.56
C LYS A 240 2.54 -13.42 2.66
N ASN A 241 2.56 -12.63 1.58
CA ASN A 241 3.22 -11.32 1.57
C ASN A 241 2.55 -10.33 2.53
N ARG A 242 1.23 -10.25 2.52
CA ARG A 242 0.45 -9.36 3.40
C ARG A 242 0.68 -9.66 4.88
N ASN A 243 0.74 -10.94 5.23
CA ASN A 243 0.85 -11.40 6.61
C ASN A 243 2.31 -11.64 7.06
N ALA A 244 3.30 -11.39 6.20
CA ALA A 244 4.72 -11.71 6.46
C ALA A 244 5.28 -11.11 7.77
N VAL A 245 4.79 -9.94 8.18
CA VAL A 245 5.19 -9.30 9.45
C VAL A 245 4.71 -10.13 10.63
N TRP A 246 3.46 -10.58 10.61
CA TRP A 246 2.86 -11.36 11.69
C TRP A 246 3.45 -12.74 11.80
N ILE A 247 3.73 -13.38 10.65
CA ILE A 247 4.41 -14.67 10.61
C ILE A 247 5.83 -14.60 11.20
N ARG A 248 6.57 -13.52 10.91
CA ARG A 248 7.88 -13.31 11.54
C ARG A 248 7.77 -13.10 13.04
N ARG A 249 6.73 -12.39 13.52
CA ARG A 249 6.48 -12.21 14.97
C ARG A 249 6.11 -13.56 15.61
N ALA A 250 5.25 -14.37 14.97
CA ALA A 250 4.90 -15.72 15.42
C ALA A 250 6.15 -16.58 15.63
N LYS A 251 7.00 -16.72 14.61
CA LYS A 251 8.26 -17.50 14.69
C LYS A 251 9.22 -16.98 15.77
N LYS A 252 9.26 -15.66 15.96
CA LYS A 252 10.08 -15.07 17.01
C LYS A 252 9.52 -15.38 18.41
N LEU A 253 8.19 -15.42 18.56
CA LEU A 253 7.57 -15.82 19.84
C LEU A 253 7.80 -17.29 20.09
N GLU A 254 7.54 -18.18 19.12
CA GLU A 254 7.81 -19.62 19.18
C GLU A 254 9.22 -19.94 19.68
N SER A 255 10.23 -19.23 19.19
CA SER A 255 11.62 -19.42 19.63
C SER A 255 11.93 -18.98 21.06
N ARG A 256 10.96 -18.40 21.79
CA ARG A 256 11.10 -17.88 23.15
C ARG A 256 10.24 -18.59 24.19
N LEU A 257 9.23 -19.34 23.70
CA LEU A 257 8.39 -20.22 24.51
C LEU A 257 9.13 -21.51 24.86
#